data_9edfeea72e0bd4142d6aecd81d809099
#
_entry.id   9edfeea72e0bd4142d6aecd81d809099
#
_cell.length_a   1.000
_cell.length_b   1.000
_cell.length_c   1.000
_cell.angle_alpha   90.00
_cell.angle_beta   90.00
_cell.angle_gamma   90.00
#
_symmetry.space_group_name_H-M   'P 1'
#
loop_
_entity.id
_entity.type
_entity.pdbx_description
1 polymer ?
#
loop_
_entity_poly.entity_id
_entity_poly.type
_entity_poly.pdbx_seq_one_letter_code
_entity_poly.pdbx_strand_id
1 'polypeptide(L)'
;MPSPTANRKCLFYSRRDTACPYVLNIKYIVKGRNMKEIILLKDGEIVLKGLNRRSFEDVLKKNIKFALNPLGRFEITSAQSTIYVKPLSEDIDLDEACERISRVFGIVAYSRAAVCEEKTLDSVLQTAPIYLAKTLESAKTFKVEAKRSDKRFPYKSPEICRELGGVILEKFPHLTVDVHNPELTVYVEIRDFGAYIHCDPQKGAG
;
A
#
# COMPACT_ATOMS: atom_id res chain seq x y z
N MET A 1 -29.53 -5.34 37.70
CA MET A 1 -28.13 -5.13 37.28
C MET A 1 -28.15 -4.47 35.91
N PRO A 2 -27.75 -3.21 35.76
CA PRO A 2 -27.72 -2.51 34.49
C PRO A 2 -26.33 -2.63 33.86
N SER A 3 -26.33 -2.83 32.53
CA SER A 3 -25.15 -2.84 31.66
C SER A 3 -24.54 -1.44 31.49
N PRO A 4 -23.23 -1.27 31.33
CA PRO A 4 -22.61 0.02 31.13
C PRO A 4 -22.65 0.46 29.66
N THR A 5 -23.45 1.46 29.37
CA THR A 5 -23.42 2.26 28.14
C THR A 5 -22.17 3.12 28.12
N ALA A 6 -21.24 2.84 27.20
CA ALA A 6 -20.06 3.65 26.96
C ALA A 6 -20.45 4.95 26.24
N ASN A 7 -20.38 6.03 26.99
CA ASN A 7 -20.66 7.40 26.56
C ASN A 7 -19.43 7.94 25.79
N ARG A 8 -19.49 7.99 24.45
CA ARG A 8 -18.48 8.68 23.62
C ARG A 8 -18.75 10.19 23.66
N LYS A 9 -18.15 10.89 24.61
CA LYS A 9 -18.02 12.35 24.55
C LYS A 9 -16.91 12.72 23.57
N CYS A 10 -17.27 13.33 22.43
CA CYS A 10 -16.37 14.13 21.62
C CYS A 10 -15.90 15.32 22.46
N LEU A 11 -14.65 15.31 22.88
CA LEU A 11 -13.99 16.47 23.46
C LEU A 11 -13.50 17.37 22.32
N PHE A 12 -14.20 18.50 22.14
CA PHE A 12 -13.71 19.66 21.43
C PHE A 12 -12.47 20.20 22.17
N TYR A 13 -11.30 20.02 21.58
CA TYR A 13 -10.08 20.65 22.07
C TYR A 13 -9.92 22.03 21.42
N SER A 14 -9.94 23.06 22.26
CA SER A 14 -9.69 24.46 21.96
C SER A 14 -8.29 24.66 21.39
N ARG A 15 -8.21 25.45 20.30
CA ARG A 15 -6.95 25.95 19.76
C ARG A 15 -6.24 26.83 20.79
N ARG A 16 -5.21 26.34 21.44
CA ARG A 16 -4.00 27.01 21.93
C ARG A 16 -3.22 26.03 22.81
N ASP A 17 -1.92 25.95 22.47
CA ASP A 17 -0.83 25.36 23.25
C ASP A 17 -0.39 23.94 22.90
N THR A 18 0.91 23.93 22.56
CA THR A 18 1.90 22.87 22.60
C THR A 18 1.81 21.75 21.55
N ALA A 19 2.95 21.60 20.86
CA ALA A 19 3.28 20.55 19.93
C ALA A 19 2.70 19.19 20.36
N CYS A 20 1.83 18.64 19.54
CA CYS A 20 1.22 17.34 19.75
C CYS A 20 2.33 16.30 20.00
N PRO A 21 2.33 15.59 21.15
CA PRO A 21 3.38 14.61 21.47
C PRO A 21 3.49 13.46 20.45
N TYR A 22 2.51 13.31 19.57
CA TYR A 22 2.53 12.33 18.48
C TYR A 22 3.45 12.72 17.31
N VAL A 23 3.71 14.01 17.06
CA VAL A 23 4.60 14.49 16.00
C VAL A 23 6.07 14.16 16.30
N LEU A 24 6.46 14.21 17.58
CA LEU A 24 7.81 13.81 18.02
C LEU A 24 8.06 12.29 17.89
N ASN A 25 7.02 11.48 17.91
CA ASN A 25 7.14 10.02 17.85
C ASN A 25 7.35 9.49 16.43
N ILE A 26 6.93 10.20 15.37
CA ILE A 26 7.09 9.74 13.98
C ILE A 26 8.58 9.66 13.60
N LYS A 27 9.40 10.64 13.99
CA LYS A 27 10.86 10.60 13.71
C LYS A 27 11.59 9.45 14.41
N TYR A 28 11.09 8.99 15.56
CA TYR A 28 11.66 7.86 16.30
C TYR A 28 11.07 6.50 15.88
N ILE A 29 9.83 6.45 15.41
CA ILE A 29 9.16 5.22 14.96
C ILE A 29 9.67 4.78 13.58
N VAL A 30 9.99 5.73 12.68
CA VAL A 30 10.56 5.43 11.35
C VAL A 30 11.94 4.76 11.42
N LYS A 31 12.69 4.96 12.51
CA LYS A 31 14.05 4.40 12.68
C LYS A 31 14.10 2.97 13.23
N GLY A 32 12.97 2.36 13.63
CA GLY A 32 12.98 1.08 14.36
C GLY A 32 12.00 -0.01 13.91
N ARG A 33 11.09 0.24 13.00
CA ARG A 33 10.22 -0.81 12.43
C ARG A 33 10.66 -1.14 11.02
N ASN A 34 11.25 -2.31 10.87
CA ASN A 34 11.51 -2.91 9.57
C ASN A 34 10.15 -3.33 8.98
N MET A 35 9.49 -2.40 8.26
CA MET A 35 8.21 -2.72 7.61
C MET A 35 8.45 -3.67 6.46
N LYS A 36 7.72 -4.78 6.46
CA LYS A 36 7.77 -5.72 5.36
C LYS A 36 7.23 -5.07 4.09
N GLU A 37 8.01 -5.13 3.03
CA GLU A 37 7.64 -4.60 1.73
C GLU A 37 7.60 -5.70 0.68
N ILE A 38 6.78 -5.50 -0.33
CA ILE A 38 6.68 -6.34 -1.51
C ILE A 38 6.56 -5.46 -2.76
N ILE A 39 6.72 -6.06 -3.93
CA ILE A 39 6.42 -5.40 -5.19
C ILE A 39 5.14 -6.02 -5.76
N LEU A 40 4.15 -5.18 -6.04
CA LEU A 40 2.90 -5.54 -6.70
C LEU A 40 3.04 -5.25 -8.20
N LEU A 41 2.77 -6.24 -9.03
CA LEU A 41 2.86 -6.09 -10.48
C LEU A 41 1.48 -6.26 -11.10
N LYS A 42 1.17 -5.43 -12.07
CA LYS A 42 -0.02 -5.57 -12.92
C LYS A 42 0.43 -6.10 -14.28
N ASP A 43 -0.10 -7.26 -14.63
CA ASP A 43 0.05 -7.84 -15.95
C ASP A 43 -0.86 -7.13 -16.96
N GLY A 44 -0.36 -6.96 -18.19
CA GLY A 44 -1.08 -6.28 -19.26
C GLY A 44 -2.09 -7.18 -19.96
N GLU A 45 -1.93 -7.34 -21.28
CA GLU A 45 -2.84 -8.10 -22.16
C GLU A 45 -2.99 -9.59 -21.83
N ILE A 46 -2.22 -10.13 -20.90
CA ILE A 46 -2.31 -11.52 -20.44
C ILE A 46 -3.73 -11.85 -19.96
N VAL A 47 -4.45 -10.86 -19.42
CA VAL A 47 -5.85 -11.00 -19.00
C VAL A 47 -6.77 -11.35 -20.16
N LEU A 48 -6.43 -10.94 -21.40
CA LEU A 48 -7.24 -11.16 -22.61
C LEU A 48 -6.97 -12.50 -23.31
N LYS A 49 -5.96 -13.26 -22.89
CA LYS A 49 -5.48 -14.47 -23.60
C LYS A 49 -6.31 -15.75 -23.35
N GLY A 50 -7.45 -15.66 -22.67
CA GLY A 50 -8.39 -16.78 -22.50
C GLY A 50 -7.74 -18.07 -21.98
N LEU A 51 -7.87 -19.18 -22.73
CA LEU A 51 -7.36 -20.51 -22.33
C LEU A 51 -5.83 -20.58 -22.15
N ASN A 52 -5.07 -19.71 -22.81
CA ASN A 52 -3.61 -19.69 -22.75
C ASN A 52 -3.05 -18.82 -21.61
N ARG A 53 -3.92 -18.20 -20.80
CA ARG A 53 -3.52 -17.29 -19.73
C ARG A 53 -2.48 -17.89 -18.78
N ARG A 54 -2.66 -19.14 -18.34
CA ARG A 54 -1.73 -19.81 -17.41
C ARG A 54 -0.34 -19.93 -17.98
N SER A 55 -0.22 -20.34 -19.24
CA SER A 55 1.07 -20.48 -19.92
C SER A 55 1.83 -19.14 -19.99
N PHE A 56 1.13 -18.05 -20.35
CA PHE A 56 1.73 -16.73 -20.40
C PHE A 56 2.14 -16.21 -19.01
N GLU A 57 1.31 -16.45 -18.00
CA GLU A 57 1.60 -16.09 -16.61
C GLU A 57 2.83 -16.84 -16.09
N ASP A 58 2.98 -18.11 -16.40
CA ASP A 58 4.15 -18.92 -16.03
C ASP A 58 5.43 -18.43 -16.71
N VAL A 59 5.35 -18.05 -18.00
CA VAL A 59 6.48 -17.46 -18.72
C VAL A 59 6.85 -16.11 -18.09
N LEU A 60 5.86 -15.26 -17.77
CA LEU A 60 6.10 -13.97 -17.14
C LEU A 60 6.77 -14.15 -15.78
N LYS A 61 6.29 -15.07 -14.93
CA LYS A 61 6.92 -15.39 -13.63
C LYS A 61 8.36 -15.87 -13.80
N LYS A 62 8.65 -16.69 -14.81
CA LYS A 62 10.03 -17.12 -15.13
C LYS A 62 10.91 -15.93 -15.50
N ASN A 63 10.42 -15.01 -16.33
CA ASN A 63 11.16 -13.83 -16.74
C ASN A 63 11.42 -12.89 -15.53
N ILE A 64 10.43 -12.67 -14.68
CA ILE A 64 10.60 -11.91 -13.43
C ILE A 64 11.65 -12.58 -12.56
N LYS A 65 11.56 -13.90 -12.33
CA LYS A 65 12.54 -14.64 -11.53
C LYS A 65 13.95 -14.53 -12.10
N PHE A 66 14.10 -14.62 -13.41
CA PHE A 66 15.39 -14.46 -14.07
C PHE A 66 15.96 -13.06 -13.89
N ALA A 67 15.16 -12.00 -14.06
CA ALA A 67 15.57 -10.62 -13.87
C ALA A 67 16.02 -10.32 -12.43
N LEU A 68 15.37 -10.95 -11.45
CA LEU A 68 15.63 -10.74 -10.02
C LEU A 68 16.71 -11.67 -9.43
N ASN A 69 17.08 -12.73 -10.13
CA ASN A 69 18.02 -13.74 -9.63
C ASN A 69 19.37 -13.16 -9.12
N PRO A 70 19.96 -12.12 -9.75
CA PRO A 70 21.21 -11.52 -9.27
C PRO A 70 21.09 -10.80 -7.91
N LEU A 71 19.86 -10.40 -7.51
CA LEU A 71 19.61 -9.66 -6.27
C LEU A 71 19.34 -10.55 -5.06
N GLY A 72 18.98 -11.81 -5.29
CA GLY A 72 18.64 -12.73 -4.22
C GLY A 72 17.41 -13.58 -4.49
N ARG A 73 16.83 -14.11 -3.42
CA ARG A 73 15.65 -15.00 -3.52
C ARG A 73 14.36 -14.22 -3.32
N PHE A 74 13.41 -14.46 -4.21
CA PHE A 74 12.05 -13.91 -4.13
C PHE A 74 11.02 -15.02 -4.21
N GLU A 75 9.96 -14.87 -3.44
CA GLU A 75 8.71 -15.62 -3.60
C GLU A 75 7.82 -14.86 -4.60
N ILE A 76 7.44 -15.54 -5.69
CA ILE A 76 6.63 -14.95 -6.76
C ILE A 76 5.32 -15.71 -6.84
N THR A 77 4.24 -15.06 -6.46
CA THR A 77 2.88 -15.63 -6.48
C THR A 77 1.96 -14.76 -7.32
N SER A 78 0.87 -15.31 -7.81
CA SER A 78 -0.14 -14.56 -8.55
C SER A 78 -1.53 -14.86 -8.03
N ALA A 79 -2.32 -13.81 -7.86
CA ALA A 79 -3.72 -13.91 -7.49
C ALA A 79 -4.48 -12.68 -8.02
N GLN A 80 -5.70 -12.91 -8.54
CA GLN A 80 -6.62 -11.83 -8.92
C GLN A 80 -6.00 -10.78 -9.86
N SER A 81 -5.29 -11.24 -10.90
CA SER A 81 -4.60 -10.39 -11.90
C SER A 81 -3.53 -9.46 -11.29
N THR A 82 -2.91 -9.90 -10.22
CA THR A 82 -1.78 -9.23 -9.58
C THR A 82 -0.70 -10.26 -9.29
N ILE A 83 0.54 -9.95 -9.64
CA ILE A 83 1.70 -10.76 -9.28
C ILE A 83 2.34 -10.10 -8.05
N TYR A 84 2.61 -10.89 -7.05
CA TYR A 84 3.23 -10.48 -5.78
C TYR A 84 4.66 -10.97 -5.77
N VAL A 85 5.60 -10.05 -5.64
CA VAL A 85 7.04 -10.34 -5.57
C VAL A 85 7.52 -9.97 -4.18
N LYS A 86 7.75 -10.99 -3.35
CA LYS A 86 8.14 -10.82 -1.95
C LYS A 86 9.62 -11.20 -1.81
N PRO A 87 10.47 -10.31 -1.29
CA PRO A 87 11.84 -10.65 -0.96
C PRO A 87 11.87 -11.67 0.19
N LEU A 88 12.76 -12.64 0.13
CA LEU A 88 12.94 -13.64 1.19
C LEU A 88 14.04 -13.27 2.18
N SER A 89 14.74 -12.15 1.94
CA SER A 89 15.81 -11.63 2.78
C SER A 89 15.65 -10.10 2.88
N GLU A 90 16.03 -9.53 4.03
CA GLU A 90 15.87 -8.09 4.33
C GLU A 90 16.96 -7.21 3.68
N ASP A 91 18.05 -7.82 3.24
CA ASP A 91 19.20 -7.15 2.60
C ASP A 91 19.00 -6.90 1.10
N ILE A 92 17.89 -7.37 0.52
CA ILE A 92 17.57 -7.19 -0.89
C ILE A 92 17.21 -5.74 -1.18
N ASP A 93 17.91 -5.13 -2.14
CA ASP A 93 17.58 -3.80 -2.65
C ASP A 93 16.32 -3.84 -3.51
N LEU A 94 15.22 -3.32 -2.96
CA LEU A 94 13.94 -3.26 -3.66
C LEU A 94 13.88 -2.16 -4.73
N ASP A 95 14.70 -1.14 -4.66
CA ASP A 95 14.75 -0.10 -5.69
C ASP A 95 15.40 -0.66 -6.95
N GLU A 96 16.52 -1.40 -6.81
CA GLU A 96 17.12 -2.11 -7.93
C GLU A 96 16.19 -3.22 -8.46
N ALA A 97 15.47 -3.92 -7.58
CA ALA A 97 14.47 -4.91 -8.00
C ALA A 97 13.36 -4.27 -8.84
N CYS A 98 12.85 -3.12 -8.45
CA CYS A 98 11.87 -2.35 -9.22
C CYS A 98 12.42 -1.92 -10.58
N GLU A 99 13.66 -1.45 -10.64
CA GLU A 99 14.31 -1.07 -11.90
C GLU A 99 14.44 -2.26 -12.87
N ARG A 100 14.84 -3.43 -12.38
CA ARG A 100 14.91 -4.65 -13.19
C ARG A 100 13.53 -5.11 -13.66
N ILE A 101 12.52 -5.08 -12.79
CA ILE A 101 11.14 -5.41 -13.11
C ILE A 101 10.56 -4.47 -14.16
N SER A 102 10.89 -3.18 -14.11
CA SER A 102 10.38 -2.20 -15.07
C SER A 102 10.74 -2.52 -16.52
N ARG A 103 11.79 -3.31 -16.74
CA ARG A 103 12.30 -3.75 -18.05
C ARG A 103 11.73 -5.10 -18.50
N VAL A 104 10.94 -5.76 -17.67
CA VAL A 104 10.34 -7.07 -18.00
C VAL A 104 9.10 -6.85 -18.86
N PHE A 105 9.13 -7.35 -20.09
CA PHE A 105 7.99 -7.28 -21.02
C PHE A 105 6.78 -8.05 -20.46
N GLY A 106 5.59 -7.48 -20.58
CA GLY A 106 4.34 -8.00 -20.05
C GLY A 106 3.92 -7.41 -18.70
N ILE A 107 4.76 -6.56 -18.10
CA ILE A 107 4.43 -5.80 -16.89
C ILE A 107 4.02 -4.38 -17.29
N VAL A 108 2.74 -4.05 -17.13
CA VAL A 108 2.21 -2.72 -17.45
C VAL A 108 2.50 -1.71 -16.37
N ALA A 109 2.38 -2.14 -15.12
CA ALA A 109 2.62 -1.28 -13.97
C ALA A 109 3.16 -2.08 -12.77
N TYR A 110 3.92 -1.41 -11.93
CA TYR A 110 4.42 -1.98 -10.69
C TYR A 110 4.36 -0.94 -9.56
N SER A 111 4.23 -1.42 -8.34
CA SER A 111 4.22 -0.59 -7.14
C SER A 111 4.99 -1.28 -6.02
N ARG A 112 5.86 -0.54 -5.34
CA ARG A 112 6.42 -0.96 -4.06
C ARG A 112 5.34 -0.73 -3.00
N ALA A 113 5.06 -1.71 -2.16
CA ALA A 113 3.96 -1.69 -1.22
C ALA A 113 4.37 -2.19 0.16
N ALA A 114 3.92 -1.49 1.21
CA ALA A 114 4.00 -2.01 2.55
C ALA A 114 2.96 -3.11 2.77
N VAL A 115 3.35 -4.13 3.50
CA VAL A 115 2.46 -5.18 3.99
C VAL A 115 2.01 -4.81 5.39
N CYS A 116 0.70 -4.65 5.60
CA CYS A 116 0.17 -4.45 6.94
C CYS A 116 0.42 -5.69 7.80
N GLU A 117 0.75 -5.49 9.08
CA GLU A 117 1.03 -6.57 10.03
C GLU A 117 -0.19 -7.50 10.17
N GLU A 118 -1.37 -6.92 10.22
CA GLU A 118 -2.65 -7.62 10.25
C GLU A 118 -3.57 -7.11 9.14
N LYS A 119 -4.49 -7.98 8.71
CA LYS A 119 -5.55 -7.59 7.76
C LYS A 119 -6.73 -6.96 8.52
N THR A 120 -6.47 -5.83 9.17
CA THR A 120 -7.46 -5.03 9.91
C THR A 120 -7.44 -3.58 9.46
N LEU A 121 -8.52 -2.85 9.67
CA LEU A 121 -8.56 -1.42 9.37
C LEU A 121 -7.55 -0.66 10.24
N ASP A 122 -7.44 -1.01 11.53
CA ASP A 122 -6.52 -0.37 12.46
C ASP A 122 -5.06 -0.50 12.00
N SER A 123 -4.67 -1.69 11.51
CA SER A 123 -3.32 -1.90 10.95
C SER A 123 -3.08 -1.05 9.71
N VAL A 124 -4.07 -0.87 8.84
CA VAL A 124 -4.00 0.02 7.67
C VAL A 124 -3.82 1.48 8.11
N LEU A 125 -4.65 1.96 9.08
CA LEU A 125 -4.61 3.33 9.58
C LEU A 125 -3.28 3.67 10.28
N GLN A 126 -2.65 2.69 10.92
CA GLN A 126 -1.34 2.85 11.55
C GLN A 126 -0.20 2.81 10.54
N THR A 127 -0.23 1.86 9.59
CA THR A 127 0.86 1.62 8.65
C THR A 127 0.98 2.73 7.60
N ALA A 128 -0.15 3.17 7.01
CA ALA A 128 -0.15 4.08 5.87
C ALA A 128 0.56 5.42 6.15
N PRO A 129 0.25 6.16 7.23
CA PRO A 129 0.90 7.44 7.48
C PRO A 129 2.40 7.32 7.78
N ILE A 130 2.82 6.17 8.34
CA ILE A 130 4.22 5.91 8.65
C ILE A 130 5.00 5.57 7.38
N TYR A 131 4.47 4.62 6.60
CA TYR A 131 5.12 4.17 5.38
C TYR A 131 5.22 5.27 4.33
N LEU A 132 4.16 6.06 4.17
CA LEU A 132 4.06 7.11 3.16
C LEU A 132 4.47 8.50 3.68
N ALA A 133 5.02 8.61 4.89
CA ALA A 133 5.32 9.88 5.53
C ALA A 133 6.08 10.84 4.60
N LYS A 134 7.19 10.38 4.01
CA LYS A 134 8.03 11.20 3.12
C LYS A 134 7.26 11.70 1.88
N THR A 135 6.43 10.86 1.30
CA THR A 135 5.63 11.21 0.11
C THR A 135 4.49 12.16 0.48
N LEU A 136 3.82 11.92 1.61
CA LEU A 136 2.76 12.78 2.13
C LEU A 136 3.30 14.15 2.55
N GLU A 137 4.51 14.24 3.12
CA GLU A 137 5.15 15.52 3.46
C GLU A 137 5.46 16.38 2.23
N SER A 138 5.72 15.76 1.07
CA SER A 138 6.07 16.48 -0.16
C SER A 138 4.87 16.88 -1.02
N ALA A 139 3.71 16.24 -0.86
CA ALA A 139 2.51 16.50 -1.63
C ALA A 139 1.70 17.69 -1.08
N LYS A 140 0.86 18.29 -1.91
CA LYS A 140 -0.12 19.33 -1.52
C LYS A 140 -1.54 18.76 -1.49
N THR A 141 -1.86 17.92 -2.45
CA THR A 141 -3.18 17.32 -2.58
C THR A 141 -3.07 15.80 -2.67
N PHE A 142 -4.08 15.12 -2.13
CA PHE A 142 -4.13 13.66 -2.18
C PHE A 142 -5.55 13.14 -2.29
N LYS A 143 -5.66 11.87 -2.67
CA LYS A 143 -6.86 11.04 -2.48
C LYS A 143 -6.49 9.66 -1.96
N VAL A 144 -7.47 8.98 -1.39
CA VAL A 144 -7.35 7.56 -1.00
C VAL A 144 -8.23 6.73 -1.92
N GLU A 145 -7.67 5.67 -2.47
CA GLU A 145 -8.40 4.64 -3.22
C GLU A 145 -8.26 3.28 -2.53
N ALA A 146 -9.38 2.64 -2.19
CA ALA A 146 -9.39 1.32 -1.60
C ALA A 146 -9.96 0.28 -2.56
N LYS A 147 -9.19 -0.76 -2.86
CA LYS A 147 -9.61 -1.93 -3.63
C LYS A 147 -9.77 -3.12 -2.68
N ARG A 148 -10.99 -3.65 -2.62
CA ARG A 148 -11.32 -4.78 -1.75
C ARG A 148 -11.75 -5.98 -2.58
N SER A 149 -10.90 -7.01 -2.61
CA SER A 149 -11.24 -8.31 -3.21
C SER A 149 -11.89 -9.24 -2.18
N ASP A 150 -11.41 -9.22 -0.93
CA ASP A 150 -12.01 -10.00 0.15
C ASP A 150 -13.30 -9.33 0.65
N LYS A 151 -14.43 -9.90 0.25
CA LYS A 151 -15.76 -9.40 0.66
C LYS A 151 -16.08 -9.65 2.14
N ARG A 152 -15.32 -10.51 2.83
CA ARG A 152 -15.48 -10.79 4.27
C ARG A 152 -14.88 -9.70 5.15
N PHE A 153 -14.04 -8.83 4.58
CA PHE A 153 -13.51 -7.69 5.30
C PHE A 153 -14.66 -6.77 5.75
N PRO A 154 -14.74 -6.37 7.04
CA PRO A 154 -15.94 -5.76 7.62
C PRO A 154 -16.26 -4.37 7.06
N TYR A 155 -15.27 -3.66 6.49
CA TYR A 155 -15.44 -2.31 5.98
C TYR A 155 -15.52 -2.29 4.46
N LYS A 156 -16.38 -1.44 3.90
CA LYS A 156 -16.46 -1.19 2.45
C LYS A 156 -15.37 -0.21 2.01
N SER A 157 -15.03 -0.22 0.71
CA SER A 157 -13.98 0.66 0.17
C SER A 157 -14.19 2.15 0.50
N PRO A 158 -15.41 2.73 0.39
CA PRO A 158 -15.62 4.13 0.77
C PRO A 158 -15.38 4.41 2.26
N GLU A 159 -15.67 3.45 3.14
CA GLU A 159 -15.41 3.58 4.58
C GLU A 159 -13.90 3.59 4.87
N ILE A 160 -13.15 2.69 4.23
CA ILE A 160 -11.68 2.65 4.33
C ILE A 160 -11.09 3.98 3.84
N CYS A 161 -11.55 4.49 2.70
CA CYS A 161 -11.07 5.77 2.15
C CYS A 161 -11.33 6.92 3.10
N ARG A 162 -12.53 6.99 3.71
CA ARG A 162 -12.90 8.06 4.64
C ARG A 162 -12.05 8.02 5.92
N GLU A 163 -11.94 6.85 6.54
CA GLU A 163 -11.19 6.70 7.80
C GLU A 163 -9.70 6.99 7.59
N LEU A 164 -9.08 6.43 6.53
CA LEU A 164 -7.68 6.69 6.24
C LEU A 164 -7.44 8.14 5.82
N GLY A 165 -8.33 8.72 5.00
CA GLY A 165 -8.26 10.12 4.63
C GLY A 165 -8.29 11.06 5.83
N GLY A 166 -9.17 10.77 6.81
CA GLY A 166 -9.23 11.50 8.09
C GLY A 166 -7.93 11.42 8.89
N VAL A 167 -7.36 10.23 9.03
CA VAL A 167 -6.08 10.03 9.73
C VAL A 167 -4.92 10.75 9.03
N ILE A 168 -4.89 10.76 7.69
CA ILE A 168 -3.86 11.47 6.93
C ILE A 168 -3.99 12.99 7.15
N LEU A 169 -5.20 13.56 7.05
CA LEU A 169 -5.43 14.99 7.28
C LEU A 169 -5.08 15.42 8.71
N GLU A 170 -5.34 14.57 9.69
CA GLU A 170 -4.98 14.85 11.09
C GLU A 170 -3.46 14.91 11.29
N LYS A 171 -2.72 13.98 10.66
CA LYS A 171 -1.26 13.88 10.80
C LYS A 171 -0.49 14.84 9.90
N PHE A 172 -1.05 15.21 8.75
CA PHE A 172 -0.45 16.09 7.75
C PHE A 172 -1.38 17.27 7.43
N PRO A 173 -1.47 18.28 8.31
CA PRO A 173 -2.46 19.38 8.19
C PRO A 173 -2.26 20.29 6.98
N HIS A 174 -1.12 20.20 6.30
CA HIS A 174 -0.85 20.95 5.06
C HIS A 174 -1.53 20.34 3.83
N LEU A 175 -1.95 19.06 3.91
CA LEU A 175 -2.60 18.37 2.81
C LEU A 175 -4.07 18.77 2.66
N THR A 176 -4.54 18.76 1.41
CA THR A 176 -5.96 18.88 1.08
C THR A 176 -6.41 17.69 0.22
N VAL A 177 -7.69 17.32 0.31
CA VAL A 177 -8.25 16.25 -0.50
C VAL A 177 -8.66 16.78 -1.85
N ASP A 178 -8.13 16.19 -2.93
CA ASP A 178 -8.60 16.42 -4.29
C ASP A 178 -8.93 15.07 -4.95
N VAL A 179 -10.22 14.81 -5.18
CA VAL A 179 -10.70 13.54 -5.74
C VAL A 179 -10.55 13.45 -7.26
N HIS A 180 -10.38 14.60 -7.93
CA HIS A 180 -10.34 14.71 -9.39
C HIS A 180 -8.91 14.73 -9.94
N ASN A 181 -8.08 15.62 -9.40
CA ASN A 181 -6.70 15.83 -9.85
C ASN A 181 -5.71 15.85 -8.68
N PRO A 182 -5.60 14.79 -7.89
CA PRO A 182 -4.65 14.72 -6.77
C PRO A 182 -3.21 14.67 -7.28
N GLU A 183 -2.30 15.29 -6.55
CA GLU A 183 -0.86 15.10 -6.76
C GLU A 183 -0.41 13.70 -6.32
N LEU A 184 -1.12 13.11 -5.35
CA LEU A 184 -0.80 11.79 -4.79
C LEU A 184 -2.05 10.96 -4.61
N THR A 185 -2.02 9.71 -5.10
CA THR A 185 -3.06 8.72 -4.78
C THR A 185 -2.49 7.68 -3.83
N VAL A 186 -3.12 7.54 -2.67
CA VAL A 186 -2.82 6.50 -1.69
C VAL A 186 -3.73 5.31 -1.95
N TYR A 187 -3.13 4.17 -2.31
CA TYR A 187 -3.87 2.94 -2.57
C TYR A 187 -3.84 2.01 -1.37
N VAL A 188 -5.01 1.48 -1.03
CA VAL A 188 -5.18 0.41 -0.04
C VAL A 188 -5.77 -0.80 -0.77
N GLU A 189 -5.03 -1.89 -0.83
CA GLU A 189 -5.51 -3.14 -1.42
C GLU A 189 -5.79 -4.18 -0.34
N ILE A 190 -7.07 -4.48 -0.09
CA ILE A 190 -7.49 -5.56 0.80
C ILE A 190 -7.69 -6.83 -0.02
N ARG A 191 -6.83 -7.80 0.18
CA ARG A 191 -6.81 -9.08 -0.52
C ARG A 191 -7.14 -10.24 0.42
N ASP A 192 -7.30 -11.45 -0.10
CA ASP A 192 -7.65 -12.63 0.72
C ASP A 192 -6.60 -12.91 1.80
N PHE A 193 -5.34 -12.69 1.51
CA PHE A 193 -4.19 -13.04 2.36
C PHE A 193 -3.44 -11.85 2.97
N GLY A 194 -3.93 -10.61 2.81
CA GLY A 194 -3.27 -9.45 3.43
C GLY A 194 -3.88 -8.12 3.02
N ALA A 195 -3.37 -7.06 3.64
CA ALA A 195 -3.63 -5.67 3.28
C ALA A 195 -2.31 -5.01 2.87
N TYR A 196 -2.36 -4.24 1.79
CA TYR A 196 -1.21 -3.61 1.16
C TYR A 196 -1.45 -2.13 0.96
N ILE A 197 -0.41 -1.33 1.16
CA ILE A 197 -0.45 0.13 1.02
C ILE A 197 0.65 0.56 0.07
N HIS A 198 0.29 1.33 -0.95
CA HIS A 198 1.24 1.90 -1.90
C HIS A 198 0.74 3.23 -2.45
N CYS A 199 1.60 3.95 -3.14
CA CYS A 199 1.25 5.13 -3.93
C CYS A 199 1.01 4.78 -5.40
N ASP A 200 0.95 5.82 -6.24
CA ASP A 200 0.72 5.69 -7.67
C ASP A 200 1.65 4.65 -8.32
N PRO A 201 1.09 3.73 -9.13
CA PRO A 201 1.87 2.72 -9.82
C PRO A 201 2.84 3.35 -10.81
N GLN A 202 4.04 2.81 -10.87
CA GLN A 202 5.02 3.16 -11.88
C GLN A 202 4.79 2.34 -13.16
N LYS A 203 5.10 2.95 -14.31
CA LYS A 203 4.91 2.32 -15.61
C LYS A 203 6.00 1.27 -15.86
N GLY A 204 5.60 0.08 -16.31
CA GLY A 204 6.49 -0.99 -16.78
C GLY A 204 6.74 -0.93 -18.28
N ALA A 205 7.35 -2.01 -18.83
CA ALA A 205 7.71 -2.12 -20.24
C ALA A 205 6.51 -2.45 -21.16
N GLY A 206 5.31 -2.77 -20.61
CA GLY A 206 4.09 -3.04 -21.39
C GLY A 206 3.87 -4.49 -21.69
#